data_a80cd08b717d849187d91b764808d35e
#
_entry.id   a80cd08b717d849187d91b764808d35e
#
_cell.length_a   1.000
_cell.length_b   1.000
_cell.length_c   1.000
_cell.angle_alpha   90.00
_cell.angle_beta   90.00
_cell.angle_gamma   90.00
#
_symmetry.space_group_name_H-M   'P 1'
#
loop_
_entity.id
_entity.type
_entity.pdbx_description
1 polymer ?
#
loop_
_entity_poly.entity_id
_entity_poly.type
_entity_poly.pdbx_seq_one_letter_code
_entity_poly.pdbx_strand_id
1 'polypeptide(L)'
;MTPGQGGFDWFASEILGAELMSKIVIIGLMPMPFNVRIETFGKHVAVQEMKKKYSIGVLPRTAYGDSKRLIEDMFCASVQPAGKGTFLEVTMFPINAVIHPARLYTLLSSWSEGDVINTNPLFYEDYNAEAAQCLNELNGELITIGKKLSEHGVPVDIPHIVSYFLFNFIYC
;
A
#
# COMPACT_ATOMS: atom_id res chain seq x y z
N MET A 1 -0.98 3.54 -9.95
CA MET A 1 -1.36 4.61 -9.01
C MET A 1 -1.34 4.03 -7.62
N THR A 2 -0.69 4.69 -6.66
CA THR A 2 -0.76 4.25 -5.26
C THR A 2 -2.12 4.68 -4.72
N PRO A 3 -3.03 3.76 -4.39
CA PRO A 3 -4.31 4.13 -3.83
C PRO A 3 -4.07 4.80 -2.47
N GLY A 4 -4.82 5.85 -2.19
CA GLY A 4 -4.87 6.45 -0.86
C GLY A 4 -5.46 5.48 0.17
N GLN A 5 -5.49 5.86 1.44
CA GLN A 5 -6.06 5.03 2.51
C GLN A 5 -7.59 4.99 2.44
N GLY A 6 -8.11 4.13 1.58
CA GLY A 6 -9.54 4.07 1.28
C GLY A 6 -10.00 5.20 0.34
N GLY A 7 -11.24 5.11 -0.13
CA GLY A 7 -11.90 6.19 -0.87
C GLY A 7 -11.49 6.39 -2.33
N PHE A 8 -10.53 5.64 -2.87
CA PHE A 8 -10.15 5.79 -4.28
C PHE A 8 -11.29 5.47 -5.24
N ASP A 9 -12.05 4.44 -4.97
CA ASP A 9 -13.23 4.03 -5.72
C ASP A 9 -14.34 5.08 -5.67
N TRP A 10 -14.57 5.67 -4.49
CA TRP A 10 -15.48 6.81 -4.36
C TRP A 10 -15.00 8.01 -5.20
N PHE A 11 -13.74 8.41 -5.06
CA PHE A 11 -13.17 9.52 -5.82
C PHE A 11 -13.22 9.28 -7.33
N ALA A 12 -12.94 8.04 -7.78
CA ALA A 12 -13.06 7.68 -9.17
C ALA A 12 -14.52 7.80 -9.66
N SER A 13 -15.50 7.40 -8.84
CA SER A 13 -16.90 7.49 -9.19
C SER A 13 -17.41 8.93 -9.30
N GLU A 14 -16.92 9.82 -8.44
CA GLU A 14 -17.24 11.26 -8.51
C GLU A 14 -16.73 11.91 -9.82
N ILE A 15 -15.53 11.52 -10.25
CA ILE A 15 -14.91 12.09 -11.47
C ILE A 15 -15.51 11.47 -12.73
N LEU A 16 -15.68 10.15 -12.76
CA LEU A 16 -16.06 9.43 -13.97
C LEU A 16 -17.58 9.31 -14.16
N GLY A 17 -18.33 9.40 -13.07
CA GLY A 17 -19.77 9.17 -13.05
C GLY A 17 -20.15 7.69 -13.15
N ALA A 18 -21.38 7.38 -12.78
CA ALA A 18 -21.87 6.00 -12.65
C ALA A 18 -21.84 5.22 -13.98
N GLU A 19 -22.12 5.89 -15.10
CA GLU A 19 -22.14 5.24 -16.41
C GLU A 19 -20.74 4.72 -16.80
N LEU A 20 -19.70 5.54 -16.65
CA LEU A 20 -18.35 5.12 -17.01
C LEU A 20 -17.78 4.10 -16.00
N MET A 21 -18.07 4.29 -14.70
CA MET A 21 -17.72 3.33 -13.67
C MET A 21 -18.27 1.93 -13.93
N SER A 22 -19.46 1.81 -14.51
CA SER A 22 -20.07 0.51 -14.85
C SER A 22 -19.34 -0.23 -15.99
N LYS A 23 -18.50 0.47 -16.77
CA LYS A 23 -17.80 -0.05 -17.96
C LYS A 23 -16.33 -0.35 -17.71
N ILE A 24 -15.79 -0.01 -16.53
CA ILE A 24 -14.36 -0.18 -16.21
C ILE A 24 -14.15 -1.20 -15.12
N VAL A 25 -12.95 -1.73 -15.06
CA VAL A 25 -12.44 -2.54 -13.96
C VAL A 25 -11.31 -1.77 -13.30
N ILE A 26 -11.39 -1.62 -11.98
CA ILE A 26 -10.31 -1.03 -11.17
C ILE A 26 -9.57 -2.14 -10.47
N ILE A 27 -8.26 -2.19 -10.68
CA ILE A 27 -7.38 -3.18 -10.06
C ILE A 27 -6.43 -2.45 -9.12
N GLY A 28 -6.53 -2.72 -7.84
CA GLY A 28 -5.55 -2.32 -6.84
C GLY A 28 -4.45 -3.37 -6.72
N LEU A 29 -3.19 -2.94 -6.77
CA LEU A 29 -2.02 -3.79 -6.64
C LEU A 29 -1.24 -3.49 -5.36
N MET A 30 -0.79 -4.55 -4.69
CA MET A 30 0.08 -4.48 -3.53
C MET A 30 1.10 -5.62 -3.55
N PRO A 31 2.42 -5.36 -3.40
CA PRO A 31 3.09 -4.05 -3.33
C PRO A 31 3.16 -3.32 -4.68
N MET A 32 3.82 -2.17 -4.71
CA MET A 32 4.14 -1.49 -5.98
C MET A 32 4.99 -2.41 -6.88
N PRO A 33 4.74 -2.44 -8.21
CA PRO A 33 5.40 -3.40 -9.11
C PRO A 33 6.92 -3.25 -9.17
N PHE A 34 7.42 -2.02 -9.03
CA PHE A 34 8.82 -1.71 -9.22
C PHE A 34 9.40 -0.91 -8.07
N ASN A 35 10.65 -1.20 -7.70
CA ASN A 35 11.49 -0.28 -6.98
C ASN A 35 12.29 0.53 -7.99
N VAL A 36 12.13 1.85 -7.94
CA VAL A 36 12.79 2.77 -8.89
C VAL A 36 13.57 3.85 -8.17
N ARG A 37 14.65 4.32 -8.81
CA ARG A 37 15.40 5.50 -8.41
C ARG A 37 15.49 6.47 -9.59
N ILE A 38 15.30 7.74 -9.30
CA ILE A 38 15.51 8.80 -10.29
C ILE A 38 17.02 9.01 -10.41
N GLU A 39 17.57 8.76 -11.59
CA GLU A 39 18.96 9.05 -11.90
C GLU A 39 19.13 10.44 -12.51
N THR A 40 18.19 10.81 -13.39
CA THR A 40 18.14 12.16 -13.96
C THR A 40 16.69 12.60 -14.00
N PHE A 41 16.38 13.65 -13.27
CA PHE A 41 15.01 14.16 -13.17
C PHE A 41 14.41 14.45 -14.55
N GLY A 42 13.21 13.91 -14.78
CA GLY A 42 12.48 14.06 -16.04
C GLY A 42 13.08 13.33 -17.25
N LYS A 43 14.17 12.55 -17.09
CA LYS A 43 14.85 11.88 -18.20
C LYS A 43 15.10 10.40 -17.99
N HIS A 44 15.57 10.01 -16.79
CA HIS A 44 16.03 8.65 -16.57
C HIS A 44 15.68 8.16 -15.17
N VAL A 45 15.14 6.95 -15.09
CA VAL A 45 14.90 6.19 -13.87
C VAL A 45 15.54 4.82 -13.97
N ALA A 46 16.19 4.37 -12.91
CA ALA A 46 16.66 3.01 -12.79
C ALA A 46 15.58 2.15 -12.12
N VAL A 47 15.18 1.07 -12.76
CA VAL A 47 14.36 0.02 -12.17
C VAL A 47 15.29 -0.94 -11.44
N GLN A 48 15.24 -0.95 -10.11
CA GLN A 48 16.14 -1.75 -9.29
C GLN A 48 15.63 -3.18 -9.13
N GLU A 49 14.31 -3.34 -9.00
CA GLU A 49 13.69 -4.63 -8.73
C GLU A 49 12.26 -4.66 -9.27
N MET A 50 11.87 -5.80 -9.85
CA MET A 50 10.48 -6.16 -10.12
C MET A 50 10.00 -7.18 -9.09
N LYS A 51 8.83 -6.96 -8.53
CA LYS A 51 8.24 -7.93 -7.59
C LYS A 51 7.71 -9.15 -8.36
N LYS A 52 7.83 -10.32 -7.75
CA LYS A 52 7.37 -11.60 -8.32
C LYS A 52 6.05 -12.09 -7.74
N LYS A 53 5.56 -11.41 -6.70
CA LYS A 53 4.29 -11.75 -6.04
C LYS A 53 3.48 -10.49 -5.80
N TYR A 54 2.20 -10.56 -6.10
CA TYR A 54 1.25 -9.48 -5.88
C TYR A 54 0.03 -9.95 -5.13
N SER A 55 -0.51 -9.07 -4.30
CA SER A 55 -1.87 -9.17 -3.81
C SER A 55 -2.74 -8.17 -4.55
N ILE A 56 -3.92 -8.59 -5.01
CA ILE A 56 -4.82 -7.70 -5.72
C ILE A 56 -6.20 -7.63 -5.06
N GLY A 57 -6.79 -6.45 -5.15
CA GLY A 57 -8.21 -6.20 -4.92
C GLY A 57 -8.83 -5.66 -6.19
N VAL A 58 -10.03 -6.10 -6.54
CA VAL A 58 -10.66 -5.81 -7.84
C VAL A 58 -12.07 -5.27 -7.65
N LEU A 59 -12.40 -4.24 -8.42
CA LEU A 59 -13.73 -3.65 -8.48
C LEU A 59 -14.21 -3.60 -9.95
N PRO A 60 -15.34 -4.21 -10.32
CA PRO A 60 -16.18 -5.10 -9.50
C PRO A 60 -15.49 -6.44 -9.22
N ARG A 61 -15.81 -7.06 -8.08
CA ARG A 61 -15.18 -8.31 -7.65
C ARG A 61 -15.36 -9.47 -8.64
N THR A 62 -16.42 -9.43 -9.43
CA THR A 62 -16.69 -10.42 -10.49
C THR A 62 -15.60 -10.49 -11.55
N ALA A 63 -14.84 -9.40 -11.75
CA ALA A 63 -13.71 -9.34 -12.68
C ALA A 63 -12.39 -9.90 -12.10
N TYR A 64 -12.39 -10.46 -10.88
CA TYR A 64 -11.17 -10.90 -10.21
C TYR A 64 -10.37 -11.92 -11.04
N GLY A 65 -11.02 -12.95 -11.60
CA GLY A 65 -10.33 -14.01 -12.34
C GLY A 65 -9.60 -13.52 -13.58
N ASP A 66 -10.22 -12.62 -14.35
CA ASP A 66 -9.62 -12.02 -15.53
C ASP A 66 -8.52 -11.03 -15.17
N SER A 67 -8.75 -10.23 -14.13
CA SER A 67 -7.75 -9.30 -13.59
C SER A 67 -6.50 -10.02 -13.08
N LYS A 68 -6.69 -11.15 -12.38
CA LYS A 68 -5.59 -11.99 -11.93
C LYS A 68 -4.72 -12.44 -13.09
N ARG A 69 -5.34 -13.05 -14.13
CA ARG A 69 -4.61 -13.50 -15.32
C ARG A 69 -3.87 -12.36 -16.01
N LEU A 70 -4.53 -11.22 -16.19
CA LEU A 70 -3.93 -10.04 -16.78
C LEU A 70 -2.65 -9.60 -16.04
N ILE A 71 -2.69 -9.53 -14.72
CA ILE A 71 -1.54 -9.10 -13.90
C ILE A 71 -0.43 -10.16 -13.92
N GLU A 72 -0.77 -11.45 -13.87
CA GLU A 72 0.19 -12.55 -13.98
C GLU A 72 0.93 -12.51 -15.32
N ASP A 73 0.20 -12.30 -16.41
CA ASP A 73 0.78 -12.20 -17.75
C ASP A 73 1.64 -10.95 -17.95
N MET A 74 1.16 -9.78 -17.44
CA MET A 74 1.88 -8.51 -17.57
C MET A 74 3.21 -8.47 -16.82
N PHE A 75 3.27 -9.07 -15.64
CA PHE A 75 4.44 -8.98 -14.76
C PHE A 75 5.22 -10.28 -14.63
N CYS A 76 4.80 -11.36 -15.30
CA CYS A 76 5.36 -12.70 -15.15
C CYS A 76 5.48 -13.08 -13.66
N ALA A 77 4.43 -12.82 -12.89
CA ALA A 77 4.41 -12.90 -11.44
C ALA A 77 3.23 -13.74 -10.95
N SER A 78 3.29 -14.19 -9.71
CA SER A 78 2.15 -14.85 -9.06
C SER A 78 1.22 -13.83 -8.40
N VAL A 79 -0.08 -14.06 -8.52
CA VAL A 79 -1.10 -13.18 -7.96
C VAL A 79 -2.01 -13.93 -6.99
N GLN A 80 -2.27 -13.31 -5.85
CA GLN A 80 -3.20 -13.79 -4.84
C GLN A 80 -4.19 -12.68 -4.44
N PRO A 81 -5.34 -13.01 -3.83
CA PRO A 81 -6.22 -11.98 -3.31
C PRO A 81 -5.55 -11.24 -2.13
N ALA A 82 -5.78 -9.94 -2.02
CA ALA A 82 -5.49 -9.19 -0.81
C ALA A 82 -6.56 -9.59 0.24
N GLY A 83 -6.15 -10.25 1.32
CA GLY A 83 -7.07 -10.71 2.34
C GLY A 83 -8.25 -11.51 1.76
N LYS A 84 -9.45 -10.93 1.85
CA LYS A 84 -10.69 -11.48 1.25
C LYS A 84 -10.88 -11.11 -0.23
N GLY A 85 -9.92 -10.43 -0.84
CA GLY A 85 -9.92 -10.03 -2.25
C GLY A 85 -10.77 -8.80 -2.54
N THR A 86 -11.07 -7.97 -1.56
CA THR A 86 -11.79 -6.72 -1.76
C THR A 86 -10.85 -5.62 -2.20
N PHE A 87 -11.35 -4.69 -3.01
CA PHE A 87 -10.58 -3.51 -3.42
C PHE A 87 -10.19 -2.64 -2.21
N LEU A 88 -11.06 -2.57 -1.22
CA LEU A 88 -10.85 -1.79 -0.01
C LEU A 88 -9.63 -2.27 0.81
N GLU A 89 -9.34 -3.56 0.84
CA GLU A 89 -8.17 -4.11 1.55
C GLU A 89 -6.87 -3.57 0.97
N VAL A 90 -6.76 -3.46 -0.35
CA VAL A 90 -5.58 -2.89 -1.01
C VAL A 90 -5.48 -1.39 -0.75
N THR A 91 -6.59 -0.67 -0.73
CA THR A 91 -6.59 0.78 -0.51
C THR A 91 -6.43 1.18 0.95
N MET A 92 -6.82 0.33 1.89
CA MET A 92 -6.66 0.59 3.33
C MET A 92 -5.27 0.25 3.87
N PHE A 93 -4.49 -0.58 3.18
CA PHE A 93 -3.18 -1.00 3.63
C PHE A 93 -2.04 -0.67 2.64
N PRO A 94 -1.89 0.59 2.19
CA PRO A 94 -0.70 1.01 1.48
C PRO A 94 0.45 1.14 2.48
N ILE A 95 1.37 0.18 2.45
CA ILE A 95 2.47 0.05 3.45
C ILE A 95 3.25 1.36 3.66
N ASN A 96 3.52 2.09 2.59
CA ASN A 96 4.25 3.35 2.66
C ASN A 96 3.49 4.43 3.45
N ALA A 97 2.16 4.42 3.40
CA ALA A 97 1.34 5.34 4.17
C ALA A 97 1.29 5.03 5.68
N VAL A 98 1.83 3.89 6.09
CA VAL A 98 1.95 3.50 7.51
C VAL A 98 3.40 3.70 8.00
N ILE A 99 4.38 3.19 7.24
CA ILE A 99 5.81 3.26 7.62
C ILE A 99 6.35 4.69 7.62
N HIS A 100 6.05 5.45 6.56
CA HIS A 100 6.64 6.78 6.41
C HIS A 100 6.15 7.77 7.47
N PRO A 101 4.83 7.89 7.77
CA PRO A 101 4.37 8.74 8.85
C PRO A 101 4.93 8.34 10.21
N ALA A 102 4.99 7.06 10.55
CA ALA A 102 5.56 6.60 11.82
C ALA A 102 7.01 7.05 11.98
N ARG A 103 7.81 6.89 10.93
CA ARG A 103 9.21 7.33 10.95
C ARG A 103 9.36 8.85 11.00
N LEU A 104 8.63 9.58 10.18
CA LEU A 104 8.71 11.04 10.12
C LEU A 104 8.21 11.68 11.41
N TYR A 105 7.14 11.15 12.00
CA TYR A 105 6.61 11.64 13.26
C TYR A 105 7.67 11.55 14.36
N THR A 106 8.28 10.38 14.57
CA THR A 106 9.29 10.21 15.61
C THR A 106 10.59 10.98 15.33
N LEU A 107 10.94 11.17 14.08
CA LEU A 107 12.11 11.95 13.68
C LEU A 107 11.95 13.45 13.90
N LEU A 108 10.72 13.96 13.69
CA LEU A 108 10.43 15.39 13.70
C LEU A 108 9.62 15.84 14.92
N SER A 109 9.24 14.93 15.83
CA SER A 109 8.39 15.23 16.98
C SER A 109 8.98 16.30 17.93
N SER A 110 10.31 16.41 17.99
CA SER A 110 11.02 17.40 18.80
C SER A 110 11.51 18.60 17.98
N TRP A 111 11.27 18.64 16.65
CA TRP A 111 11.74 19.69 15.79
C TRP A 111 10.95 20.99 16.02
N SER A 112 11.67 22.11 16.08
CA SER A 112 11.11 23.45 16.17
C SER A 112 11.65 24.34 15.05
N GLU A 113 10.94 25.42 14.76
CA GLU A 113 11.38 26.39 13.77
C GLU A 113 12.76 26.96 14.12
N GLY A 114 13.70 26.85 13.18
CA GLY A 114 15.10 27.22 13.35
C GLY A 114 16.04 26.06 13.68
N ASP A 115 15.53 24.88 14.02
CA ASP A 115 16.37 23.71 14.22
C ASP A 115 17.00 23.24 12.90
N VAL A 116 18.27 22.88 12.96
CA VAL A 116 19.04 22.39 11.81
C VAL A 116 19.34 20.91 12.01
N ILE A 117 18.91 20.09 11.06
CA ILE A 117 19.29 18.68 10.99
C ILE A 117 20.65 18.60 10.27
N ASN A 118 21.73 18.47 11.03
CA ASN A 118 23.10 18.46 10.48
C ASN A 118 23.44 17.20 9.68
N THR A 119 22.78 16.09 9.94
CA THR A 119 23.00 14.82 9.26
C THR A 119 21.67 14.29 8.79
N ASN A 120 21.56 14.02 7.47
CA ASN A 120 20.34 13.39 6.94
C ASN A 120 20.26 11.94 7.45
N PRO A 121 19.31 11.60 8.34
CA PRO A 121 19.19 10.27 8.87
C PRO A 121 18.77 9.30 7.77
N LEU A 122 19.38 8.13 7.74
CA LEU A 122 18.98 7.06 6.84
C LEU A 122 17.58 6.54 7.23
N PHE A 123 16.70 6.42 6.25
CA PHE A 123 15.29 6.18 6.53
C PHE A 123 15.06 4.80 7.18
N TYR A 124 15.66 3.76 6.66
CA TYR A 124 15.46 2.39 7.13
C TYR A 124 16.52 1.94 8.12
N GLU A 125 17.77 2.30 7.88
CA GLU A 125 18.91 1.88 8.71
C GLU A 125 18.85 2.49 10.12
N ASP A 126 18.37 3.73 10.21
CA ASP A 126 18.21 4.44 11.48
C ASP A 126 16.79 4.30 12.07
N TYR A 127 16.01 3.31 11.61
CA TYR A 127 14.65 3.06 12.11
C TYR A 127 14.71 2.53 13.55
N ASN A 128 14.47 3.41 14.51
CA ASN A 128 14.64 3.13 15.94
C ASN A 128 13.42 2.45 16.60
N ALA A 129 13.59 2.07 17.87
CA ALA A 129 12.52 1.41 18.63
C ALA A 129 11.25 2.25 18.79
N GLU A 130 11.39 3.58 18.92
CA GLU A 130 10.25 4.50 19.03
C GLU A 130 9.43 4.53 17.74
N ALA A 131 10.11 4.61 16.58
CA ALA A 131 9.45 4.54 15.28
C ALA A 131 8.77 3.17 15.05
N ALA A 132 9.40 2.09 15.50
CA ALA A 132 8.81 0.75 15.44
C ALA A 132 7.57 0.61 16.33
N GLN A 133 7.58 1.21 17.51
CA GLN A 133 6.42 1.26 18.40
C GLN A 133 5.28 2.05 17.74
N CYS A 134 5.54 3.26 17.26
CA CYS A 134 4.54 4.09 16.55
C CYS A 134 3.95 3.34 15.34
N LEU A 135 4.78 2.63 14.57
CA LEU A 135 4.35 1.80 13.45
C LEU A 135 3.39 0.68 13.90
N ASN A 136 3.70 -0.01 14.99
CA ASN A 136 2.85 -1.07 15.53
C ASN A 136 1.52 -0.53 16.05
N GLU A 137 1.51 0.64 16.67
CA GLU A 137 0.29 1.32 17.14
C GLU A 137 -0.61 1.69 15.97
N LEU A 138 -0.07 2.35 14.93
CA LEU A 138 -0.80 2.66 13.70
C LEU A 138 -1.36 1.41 13.01
N ASN A 139 -0.58 0.34 12.94
CA ASN A 139 -1.06 -0.91 12.37
C ASN A 139 -2.19 -1.54 13.22
N GLY A 140 -2.08 -1.45 14.55
CA GLY A 140 -3.13 -1.89 15.47
C GLY A 140 -4.45 -1.13 15.27
N GLU A 141 -4.39 0.17 15.04
CA GLU A 141 -5.56 1.00 14.71
C GLU A 141 -6.20 0.57 13.38
N LEU A 142 -5.40 0.36 12.33
CA LEU A 142 -5.90 -0.12 11.04
C LEU A 142 -6.57 -1.49 11.15
N ILE A 143 -5.97 -2.42 11.90
CA ILE A 143 -6.55 -3.74 12.16
C ILE A 143 -7.90 -3.58 12.89
N THR A 144 -7.99 -2.66 13.85
CA THR A 144 -9.21 -2.38 14.59
C THR A 144 -10.30 -1.82 13.68
N ILE A 145 -9.95 -0.88 12.80
CA ILE A 145 -10.86 -0.34 11.78
C ILE A 145 -11.36 -1.48 10.85
N GLY A 146 -10.46 -2.33 10.36
CA GLY A 146 -10.82 -3.47 9.51
C GLY A 146 -11.79 -4.43 10.19
N LYS A 147 -11.59 -4.73 11.47
CA LYS A 147 -12.52 -5.54 12.28
C LYS A 147 -13.90 -4.88 12.38
N LYS A 148 -13.95 -3.58 12.68
CA LYS A 148 -15.20 -2.84 12.75
C LYS A 148 -15.96 -2.81 11.43
N LEU A 149 -15.27 -2.61 10.32
CA LEU A 149 -15.88 -2.69 8.99
C LEU A 149 -16.46 -4.09 8.73
N SER A 150 -15.74 -5.14 9.09
CA SER A 150 -16.21 -6.53 8.94
C SER A 150 -17.44 -6.82 9.79
N GLU A 151 -17.53 -6.30 11.02
CA GLU A 151 -18.70 -6.38 11.90
C GLU A 151 -19.94 -5.72 11.26
N HIS A 152 -19.74 -4.68 10.43
CA HIS A 152 -20.80 -3.99 9.69
C HIS A 152 -21.05 -4.53 8.26
N GLY A 153 -20.55 -5.72 7.97
CA GLY A 153 -20.81 -6.41 6.70
C GLY A 153 -19.90 -5.99 5.54
N VAL A 154 -18.87 -5.17 5.81
CA VAL A 154 -17.85 -4.82 4.81
C VAL A 154 -16.64 -5.75 5.03
N PRO A 155 -16.45 -6.81 4.21
CA PRO A 155 -15.40 -7.80 4.44
C PRO A 155 -14.02 -7.19 4.17
N VAL A 156 -13.29 -6.92 5.25
CA VAL A 156 -11.93 -6.39 5.23
C VAL A 156 -11.07 -7.18 6.19
N ASP A 157 -9.88 -7.57 5.74
CA ASP A 157 -8.85 -8.21 6.56
C ASP A 157 -7.52 -7.46 6.39
N ILE A 158 -7.12 -6.76 7.44
CA ILE A 158 -5.87 -5.99 7.45
C ILE A 158 -4.77 -6.84 8.11
N PRO A 159 -3.70 -7.17 7.39
CA PRO A 159 -2.62 -7.98 7.93
C PRO A 159 -1.80 -7.21 8.97
N HIS A 160 -1.16 -7.98 9.87
CA HIS A 160 -0.12 -7.40 10.71
C HIS A 160 1.10 -7.05 9.86
N ILE A 161 1.62 -5.83 10.02
CA ILE A 161 2.69 -5.30 9.17
C ILE A 161 3.94 -6.17 9.14
N VAL A 162 4.34 -6.72 10.27
CA VAL A 162 5.51 -7.62 10.37
C VAL A 162 5.27 -8.90 9.55
N SER A 163 4.08 -9.50 9.66
CA SER A 163 3.72 -10.69 8.87
C SER A 163 3.72 -10.39 7.38
N TYR A 164 3.26 -9.20 6.99
CA TYR A 164 3.28 -8.76 5.61
C TYR A 164 4.71 -8.61 5.07
N PHE A 165 5.63 -8.03 5.84
CA PHE A 165 7.03 -7.92 5.47
C PHE A 165 7.71 -9.27 5.33
N LEU A 166 7.54 -10.15 6.30
CA LEU A 166 8.08 -11.51 6.25
C LEU A 166 7.63 -12.23 4.97
N PHE A 167 6.34 -12.15 4.65
CA PHE A 167 5.80 -12.82 3.48
C PHE A 167 6.29 -12.25 2.15
N ASN A 168 6.45 -10.93 2.04
CA ASN A 168 6.75 -10.28 0.75
C ASN A 168 8.24 -9.96 0.53
N PHE A 169 9.08 -9.99 1.55
CA PHE A 169 10.48 -9.58 1.46
C PHE A 169 11.50 -10.64 1.88
N ILE A 170 11.09 -11.64 2.65
CA ILE A 170 12.00 -12.71 3.11
C ILE A 170 11.85 -14.00 2.28
N TYR A 171 10.65 -14.23 1.71
CA TYR A 171 10.35 -15.42 0.91
C TYR A 171 10.23 -15.12 -0.60
N CYS A 172 10.81 -14.01 -1.05
CA CYS A 172 10.89 -13.65 -2.49
C CYS A 172 12.24 -13.98 -3.07
#